data_0772159f3ac90c021b2f05fd379cf27d
#
_entry.id   0772159f3ac90c021b2f05fd379cf27d
#
_cell.length_a   1.000
_cell.length_b   1.000
_cell.length_c   1.000
_cell.angle_alpha   90.00
_cell.angle_beta   90.00
_cell.angle_gamma   90.00
#
_symmetry.space_group_name_H-M   'P 1'
#
loop_
_entity.id
_entity.type
_entity.pdbx_description
1 polymer ?
#
loop_
_entity_poly.entity_id
_entity_poly.type
_entity_poly.pdbx_seq_one_letter_code
_entity_poly.pdbx_strand_id
1 'polypeptide(L)'
;MKTVKLNNGVEMPIIGYGVYMIDPSITERCVLDALAVGYRSLDTAQYYENEAAVGTAVRKSGVPRDQIFITSKLCLSHPTYARAKENVKGSLSRMGLDYLDQMLIHWPMGNDSEIWRAFEDLQKEGYLRTIGVSNFYPKEYKKLVEKANVIPAVNQIETHVFYQQKPMIPLMREHGTEIVAWGPLAEGLNGIFTNETLREIGAGYGKTIAQVALRFLVQQGIIVIPKSTHRNRMEENLNVLDFELTESDMTTLRTLDLGHPMDGWPSDALTYSTHGITNVTIR
;
A
#
# COMPACT_ATOMS: atom_id res chain seq x y z
N MET A 1 -17.53 3.79 -4.21
CA MET A 1 -16.37 2.86 -4.14
C MET A 1 -16.50 2.05 -2.87
N LYS A 2 -16.17 0.75 -2.87
CA LYS A 2 -16.16 -0.07 -1.66
C LYS A 2 -15.00 0.36 -0.75
N THR A 3 -15.25 0.46 0.56
CA THR A 3 -14.27 0.85 1.58
C THR A 3 -14.06 -0.25 2.62
N VAL A 4 -12.97 -0.16 3.34
CA VAL A 4 -12.65 -0.95 4.54
C VAL A 4 -12.60 0.04 5.71
N LYS A 5 -13.29 -0.28 6.79
CA LYS A 5 -13.26 0.53 8.00
C LYS A 5 -12.06 0.13 8.85
N LEU A 6 -11.12 1.06 8.98
CA LEU A 6 -9.92 0.88 9.79
C LEU A 6 -10.24 0.88 11.30
N ASN A 7 -9.31 0.40 12.12
CA ASN A 7 -9.49 0.26 13.58
C ASN A 7 -9.78 1.57 14.32
N ASN A 8 -9.46 2.70 13.74
CA ASN A 8 -9.78 4.03 14.26
C ASN A 8 -11.07 4.65 13.66
N GLY A 9 -11.82 3.88 12.86
CA GLY A 9 -13.09 4.27 12.26
C GLY A 9 -13.00 5.00 10.93
N VAL A 10 -11.80 5.30 10.44
CA VAL A 10 -11.61 5.94 9.12
C VAL A 10 -11.89 4.92 8.01
N GLU A 11 -12.61 5.35 6.98
CA GLU A 11 -12.92 4.53 5.80
C GLU A 11 -11.79 4.67 4.76
N MET A 12 -11.17 3.57 4.36
CA MET A 12 -10.14 3.51 3.32
C MET A 12 -10.68 2.78 2.10
N PRO A 13 -10.55 3.32 0.87
CA PRO A 13 -10.92 2.59 -0.34
C PRO A 13 -10.18 1.26 -0.46
N ILE A 14 -10.93 0.18 -0.79
CA ILE A 14 -10.35 -1.17 -0.89
C ILE A 14 -9.42 -1.32 -2.11
N ILE A 15 -9.51 -0.40 -3.08
CA ILE A 15 -8.63 -0.33 -4.25
C ILE A 15 -8.04 1.07 -4.30
N GLY A 16 -6.72 1.16 -4.18
CA GLY A 16 -5.94 2.38 -4.35
C GLY A 16 -5.07 2.33 -5.61
N TYR A 17 -4.41 3.44 -5.89
CA TYR A 17 -3.48 3.60 -6.99
C TYR A 17 -2.07 3.83 -6.47
N GLY A 18 -1.16 2.89 -6.73
CA GLY A 18 0.25 3.00 -6.37
C GLY A 18 1.06 3.80 -7.40
N VAL A 19 2.04 4.60 -6.94
CA VAL A 19 2.91 5.39 -7.82
C VAL A 19 4.39 4.99 -7.74
N TYR A 20 4.70 3.86 -7.13
CA TYR A 20 6.08 3.33 -7.12
C TYR A 20 6.60 3.10 -8.55
N MET A 21 7.86 3.45 -8.81
CA MET A 21 8.50 3.35 -10.13
C MET A 21 7.73 4.09 -11.26
N ILE A 22 7.01 5.15 -10.94
CA ILE A 22 6.54 6.10 -11.94
C ILE A 22 7.52 7.28 -11.93
N ASP A 23 8.09 7.57 -13.10
CA ASP A 23 9.00 8.69 -13.27
C ASP A 23 8.34 10.00 -12.78
N PRO A 24 9.01 10.81 -11.94
CA PRO A 24 8.45 12.07 -11.43
C PRO A 24 7.90 12.98 -12.50
N SER A 25 8.49 12.99 -13.71
CA SER A 25 8.07 13.85 -14.84
C SER A 25 6.69 13.49 -15.41
N ILE A 26 6.22 12.25 -15.22
CA ILE A 26 4.91 11.79 -15.70
C ILE A 26 3.94 11.44 -14.56
N THR A 27 4.40 11.50 -13.30
CA THR A 27 3.58 11.12 -12.14
C THR A 27 2.32 11.99 -12.02
N GLU A 28 2.43 13.31 -12.23
CA GLU A 28 1.27 14.21 -12.21
C GLU A 28 0.19 13.76 -13.21
N ARG A 29 0.56 13.49 -14.45
CA ARG A 29 -0.38 12.98 -15.47
C ARG A 29 -1.01 11.67 -15.06
N CYS A 30 -0.19 10.71 -14.60
CA CYS A 30 -0.69 9.39 -14.20
C CYS A 30 -1.69 9.47 -13.04
N VAL A 31 -1.45 10.34 -12.05
CA VAL A 31 -2.36 10.54 -10.92
C VAL A 31 -3.65 11.22 -11.36
N LEU A 32 -3.57 12.22 -12.26
CA LEU A 32 -4.75 12.85 -12.85
C LEU A 32 -5.60 11.83 -13.62
N ASP A 33 -4.97 10.97 -14.44
CA ASP A 33 -5.64 9.89 -15.15
C ASP A 33 -6.35 8.93 -14.16
N ALA A 34 -5.66 8.51 -13.08
CA ALA A 34 -6.24 7.63 -12.07
C ALA A 34 -7.44 8.25 -11.36
N LEU A 35 -7.35 9.54 -10.96
CA LEU A 35 -8.47 10.26 -10.35
C LEU A 35 -9.65 10.42 -11.31
N ALA A 36 -9.38 10.70 -12.60
CA ALA A 36 -10.39 10.81 -13.64
C ALA A 36 -11.09 9.47 -13.94
N VAL A 37 -10.38 8.34 -13.85
CA VAL A 37 -10.92 6.98 -13.96
C VAL A 37 -11.82 6.63 -12.76
N GLY A 38 -11.58 7.26 -11.59
CA GLY A 38 -12.41 7.07 -10.41
C GLY A 38 -11.67 6.58 -9.17
N TYR A 39 -10.34 6.42 -9.20
CA TYR A 39 -9.59 6.15 -7.97
C TYR A 39 -9.78 7.26 -6.95
N ARG A 40 -9.83 6.88 -5.67
CA ARG A 40 -9.95 7.81 -4.53
C ARG A 40 -8.95 7.48 -3.41
N SER A 41 -8.00 6.58 -3.66
CA SER A 41 -6.87 6.30 -2.79
C SER A 41 -5.58 6.33 -3.61
N LEU A 42 -4.59 7.08 -3.13
CA LEU A 42 -3.29 7.27 -3.76
C LEU A 42 -2.20 6.84 -2.78
N ASP A 43 -1.27 6.00 -3.23
CA ASP A 43 -0.17 5.50 -2.41
C ASP A 43 1.17 5.94 -2.99
N THR A 44 1.87 6.80 -2.25
CA THR A 44 3.22 7.27 -2.54
C THR A 44 4.17 7.00 -1.38
N ALA A 45 5.40 7.51 -1.43
CA ALA A 45 6.39 7.48 -0.36
C ALA A 45 7.44 8.56 -0.55
N GLN A 46 8.11 8.95 0.53
CA GLN A 46 9.27 9.86 0.47
C GLN A 46 10.36 9.31 -0.47
N TYR A 47 10.58 7.98 -0.39
CA TYR A 47 11.57 7.27 -1.20
C TYR A 47 11.30 7.31 -2.71
N TYR A 48 10.06 7.54 -3.14
CA TYR A 48 9.69 7.55 -4.57
C TYR A 48 10.01 8.88 -5.26
N GLU A 49 10.37 9.91 -4.49
CA GLU A 49 10.74 11.25 -4.99
C GLU A 49 9.66 11.93 -5.86
N ASN A 50 8.41 11.47 -5.74
CA ASN A 50 7.29 11.95 -6.56
C ASN A 50 6.13 12.57 -5.75
N GLU A 51 6.30 12.76 -4.41
CA GLU A 51 5.27 13.36 -3.55
C GLU A 51 4.77 14.73 -4.06
N ALA A 52 5.67 15.59 -4.55
CA ALA A 52 5.31 16.91 -5.07
C ALA A 52 4.38 16.81 -6.30
N ALA A 53 4.64 15.86 -7.21
CA ALA A 53 3.82 15.61 -8.38
C ALA A 53 2.43 15.05 -7.99
N VAL A 54 2.37 14.15 -6.99
CA VAL A 54 1.11 13.65 -6.44
C VAL A 54 0.28 14.80 -5.86
N GLY A 55 0.87 15.64 -5.01
CA GLY A 55 0.18 16.79 -4.41
C GLY A 55 -0.32 17.79 -5.46
N THR A 56 0.48 18.04 -6.51
CA THR A 56 0.08 18.90 -7.63
C THR A 56 -1.11 18.32 -8.39
N ALA A 57 -1.09 17.02 -8.69
CA ALA A 57 -2.21 16.33 -9.34
C ALA A 57 -3.50 16.40 -8.51
N VAL A 58 -3.40 16.17 -7.20
CA VAL A 58 -4.55 16.27 -6.28
C VAL A 58 -5.18 17.65 -6.37
N ARG A 59 -4.40 18.73 -6.27
CA ARG A 59 -4.92 20.10 -6.36
C ARG A 59 -5.52 20.44 -7.74
N LYS A 60 -4.98 19.88 -8.82
CA LYS A 60 -5.45 20.11 -10.20
C LYS A 60 -6.65 19.23 -10.60
N SER A 61 -6.90 18.14 -9.87
CA SER A 61 -7.91 17.13 -10.24
C SER A 61 -9.35 17.63 -10.21
N GLY A 62 -9.63 18.68 -9.45
CA GLY A 62 -10.99 19.15 -9.16
C GLY A 62 -11.76 18.25 -8.20
N VAL A 63 -11.19 17.13 -7.75
CA VAL A 63 -11.81 16.26 -6.73
C VAL A 63 -11.59 16.88 -5.35
N PRO A 64 -12.63 17.05 -4.53
CA PRO A 64 -12.49 17.57 -3.16
C PRO A 64 -11.46 16.77 -2.35
N ARG A 65 -10.59 17.47 -1.59
CA ARG A 65 -9.50 16.84 -0.84
C ARG A 65 -9.97 15.75 0.12
N ASP A 66 -11.10 15.96 0.77
CA ASP A 66 -11.73 15.03 1.71
C ASP A 66 -12.29 13.75 1.06
N GLN A 67 -12.40 13.72 -0.26
CA GLN A 67 -12.78 12.55 -1.04
C GLN A 67 -11.57 11.73 -1.53
N ILE A 68 -10.35 12.16 -1.25
CA ILE A 68 -9.13 11.48 -1.67
C ILE A 68 -8.38 11.00 -0.43
N PHE A 69 -8.14 9.69 -0.33
CA PHE A 69 -7.30 9.08 0.69
C PHE A 69 -5.85 9.05 0.22
N ILE A 70 -4.95 9.75 0.89
CA ILE A 70 -3.53 9.85 0.50
C ILE A 70 -2.66 9.18 1.54
N THR A 71 -1.91 8.17 1.09
CA THR A 71 -0.89 7.48 1.88
C THR A 71 0.50 7.93 1.43
N SER A 72 1.37 8.27 2.40
CA SER A 72 2.81 8.36 2.18
C SER A 72 3.56 7.50 3.21
N LYS A 73 4.87 7.34 3.02
CA LYS A 73 5.71 6.48 3.85
C LYS A 73 6.97 7.20 4.24
N LEU A 74 7.28 7.15 5.54
CA LEU A 74 8.50 7.71 6.11
C LEU A 74 9.68 6.77 5.87
N CYS A 75 10.76 7.32 5.32
CA CYS A 75 12.04 6.64 5.17
C CYS A 75 13.14 7.51 5.76
N LEU A 76 13.79 7.07 6.82
CA LEU A 76 14.85 7.81 7.52
C LEU A 76 16.07 6.93 7.79
N SER A 77 17.24 7.47 7.43
CA SER A 77 18.49 6.98 8.00
C SER A 77 18.65 7.47 9.41
N HIS A 78 18.82 6.88 10.46
CA HIS A 78 18.94 7.38 11.85
C HIS A 78 17.64 8.03 12.38
N PRO A 79 16.58 7.25 12.55
CA PRO A 79 15.31 7.77 13.02
C PRO A 79 15.36 8.22 14.48
N THR A 80 14.83 9.42 14.72
CA THR A 80 14.53 9.96 16.05
C THR A 80 13.14 10.56 16.03
N TYR A 81 12.54 10.73 17.19
CA TYR A 81 11.23 11.38 17.34
C TYR A 81 11.17 12.74 16.61
N ALA A 82 12.15 13.62 16.85
CA ALA A 82 12.18 14.97 16.27
C ALA A 82 12.28 14.92 14.73
N ARG A 83 13.19 14.08 14.21
CA ARG A 83 13.36 13.92 12.76
C ARG A 83 12.13 13.30 12.10
N ALA A 84 11.44 12.37 12.75
CA ALA A 84 10.20 11.82 12.23
C ALA A 84 9.12 12.90 12.07
N LYS A 85 8.93 13.75 13.11
CA LYS A 85 7.99 14.89 13.02
C LYS A 85 8.35 15.86 11.91
N GLU A 86 9.60 16.25 11.81
CA GLU A 86 10.10 17.16 10.77
C GLU A 86 9.87 16.58 9.38
N ASN A 87 10.22 15.31 9.15
CA ASN A 87 10.08 14.68 7.84
C ASN A 87 8.62 14.49 7.41
N VAL A 88 7.70 14.17 8.33
CA VAL A 88 6.27 14.13 8.00
C VAL A 88 5.76 15.51 7.59
N LYS A 89 6.11 16.56 8.33
CA LYS A 89 5.77 17.95 7.94
C LYS A 89 6.42 18.34 6.60
N GLY A 90 7.62 17.85 6.33
CA GLY A 90 8.29 17.96 5.03
C GLY A 90 7.49 17.33 3.88
N SER A 91 6.91 16.13 4.08
CA SER A 91 6.01 15.51 3.10
C SER A 91 4.78 16.36 2.81
N LEU A 92 4.13 16.88 3.86
CA LEU A 92 2.99 17.79 3.72
C LEU A 92 3.36 19.03 2.91
N SER A 93 4.50 19.65 3.22
CA SER A 93 5.02 20.81 2.49
C SER A 93 5.29 20.50 1.02
N ARG A 94 5.97 19.38 0.70
CA ARG A 94 6.24 18.97 -0.69
C ARG A 94 4.97 18.75 -1.48
N MET A 95 3.96 18.12 -0.87
CA MET A 95 2.65 17.89 -1.51
C MET A 95 1.76 19.14 -1.53
N GLY A 96 2.04 20.16 -0.69
CA GLY A 96 1.17 21.33 -0.50
C GLY A 96 -0.16 20.93 0.11
N LEU A 97 -0.15 20.11 1.16
CA LEU A 97 -1.31 19.58 1.86
C LEU A 97 -1.25 19.93 3.35
N ASP A 98 -2.40 20.11 3.98
CA ASP A 98 -2.52 20.38 5.41
C ASP A 98 -2.49 19.11 6.26
N TYR A 99 -2.93 17.97 5.70
CA TYR A 99 -2.94 16.66 6.34
C TYR A 99 -2.74 15.52 5.36
N LEU A 100 -2.29 14.36 5.87
CA LEU A 100 -2.33 13.08 5.18
C LEU A 100 -3.42 12.19 5.77
N ASP A 101 -4.05 11.38 4.92
CA ASP A 101 -4.99 10.36 5.41
C ASP A 101 -4.23 9.23 6.10
N GLN A 102 -3.03 8.90 5.60
CA GLN A 102 -2.21 7.86 6.20
C GLN A 102 -0.72 8.14 6.05
N MET A 103 0.03 7.87 7.14
CA MET A 103 1.50 7.83 7.10
C MET A 103 1.96 6.47 7.62
N LEU A 104 2.89 5.84 6.89
CA LEU A 104 3.46 4.55 7.25
C LEU A 104 4.94 4.68 7.62
N ILE A 105 5.41 3.86 8.56
CA ILE A 105 6.83 3.52 8.62
C ILE A 105 7.12 2.59 7.45
N HIS A 106 8.01 3.00 6.53
CA HIS A 106 8.19 2.30 5.24
C HIS A 106 8.82 0.91 5.40
N TRP A 107 9.79 0.81 6.30
CA TRP A 107 10.45 -0.44 6.74
C TRP A 107 10.78 -0.36 8.22
N PRO A 108 10.96 -1.47 8.91
CA PRO A 108 11.57 -1.45 10.24
C PRO A 108 12.95 -0.80 10.20
N MET A 109 13.14 0.24 10.99
CA MET A 109 14.38 1.06 11.00
C MET A 109 15.20 0.88 12.28
N GLY A 110 14.78 -0.03 13.17
CA GLY A 110 15.46 -0.34 14.43
C GLY A 110 15.06 0.54 15.60
N ASN A 111 14.67 1.81 15.38
CA ASN A 111 14.15 2.72 16.40
C ASN A 111 12.67 3.08 16.15
N ASP A 112 11.89 2.08 15.79
CA ASP A 112 10.51 2.25 15.32
C ASP A 112 9.58 2.82 16.38
N SER A 113 9.84 2.56 17.67
CA SER A 113 9.06 3.12 18.77
C SER A 113 9.16 4.65 18.88
N GLU A 114 10.30 5.25 18.55
CA GLU A 114 10.45 6.71 18.52
C GLU A 114 9.69 7.33 17.33
N ILE A 115 9.74 6.69 16.16
CA ILE A 115 8.96 7.11 15.00
C ILE A 115 7.47 6.97 15.30
N TRP A 116 7.08 5.83 15.89
CA TRP A 116 5.68 5.56 16.20
C TRP A 116 5.09 6.59 17.16
N ARG A 117 5.82 6.92 18.23
CA ARG A 117 5.43 8.01 19.17
C ARG A 117 5.26 9.35 18.45
N ALA A 118 6.14 9.66 17.49
CA ALA A 118 6.00 10.87 16.69
C ALA A 118 4.73 10.84 15.81
N PHE A 119 4.39 9.69 15.24
CA PHE A 119 3.16 9.52 14.45
C PHE A 119 1.90 9.64 15.34
N GLU A 120 1.90 9.05 16.53
CA GLU A 120 0.81 9.18 17.49
C GLU A 120 0.54 10.65 17.87
N ASP A 121 1.59 11.43 18.09
CA ASP A 121 1.46 12.84 18.40
C ASP A 121 1.01 13.67 17.19
N LEU A 122 1.54 13.39 15.99
CA LEU A 122 1.09 14.05 14.76
C LEU A 122 -0.36 13.71 14.41
N GLN A 123 -0.83 12.52 14.77
CA GLN A 123 -2.24 12.15 14.63
C GLN A 123 -3.11 12.98 15.60
N LYS A 124 -2.72 13.12 16.85
CA LYS A 124 -3.42 13.99 17.83
C LYS A 124 -3.41 15.46 17.41
N GLU A 125 -2.31 15.92 16.79
CA GLU A 125 -2.15 17.28 16.26
C GLU A 125 -2.98 17.52 14.96
N GLY A 126 -3.57 16.46 14.35
CA GLY A 126 -4.42 16.56 13.17
C GLY A 126 -3.66 16.53 11.83
N TYR A 127 -2.36 16.35 11.83
CA TYR A 127 -1.57 16.21 10.59
C TYR A 127 -1.76 14.84 9.92
N LEU A 128 -2.10 13.80 10.67
CA LEU A 128 -2.32 12.43 10.19
C LEU A 128 -3.70 11.95 10.63
N ARG A 129 -4.51 11.41 9.71
CA ARG A 129 -5.81 10.81 10.06
C ARG A 129 -5.64 9.38 10.56
N THR A 130 -4.74 8.61 9.93
CA THR A 130 -4.38 7.24 10.34
C THR A 130 -2.87 7.06 10.30
N ILE A 131 -2.39 6.10 11.09
CA ILE A 131 -0.98 5.73 11.14
C ILE A 131 -0.85 4.21 10.98
N GLY A 132 0.21 3.77 10.31
CA GLY A 132 0.44 2.37 10.02
C GLY A 132 1.90 2.06 9.77
N VAL A 133 2.14 0.83 9.38
CA VAL A 133 3.48 0.32 9.08
C VAL A 133 3.51 -0.33 7.71
N SER A 134 4.71 -0.56 7.20
CA SER A 134 4.94 -1.30 5.97
C SER A 134 6.12 -2.25 6.16
N ASN A 135 6.00 -3.47 5.65
CA ASN A 135 7.00 -4.53 5.75
C ASN A 135 7.35 -4.94 7.19
N PHE A 136 6.41 -4.80 8.13
CA PHE A 136 6.55 -5.31 9.49
C PHE A 136 6.06 -6.75 9.55
N TYR A 137 6.99 -7.70 9.57
CA TYR A 137 6.71 -9.12 9.74
C TYR A 137 6.49 -9.47 11.23
N PRO A 138 6.15 -10.70 11.62
CA PRO A 138 5.63 -11.00 12.96
C PRO A 138 6.51 -10.49 14.10
N LYS A 139 7.83 -10.57 13.97
CA LYS A 139 8.79 -10.15 15.02
C LYS A 139 8.75 -8.64 15.22
N GLU A 140 8.90 -7.88 14.16
CA GLU A 140 8.94 -6.41 14.16
C GLU A 140 7.57 -5.84 14.54
N TYR A 141 6.52 -6.43 14.01
CA TYR A 141 5.14 -6.02 14.30
C TYR A 141 4.80 -6.18 15.80
N LYS A 142 5.03 -7.37 16.36
CA LYS A 142 4.79 -7.65 17.79
C LYS A 142 5.59 -6.71 18.69
N LYS A 143 6.89 -6.51 18.38
CA LYS A 143 7.76 -5.60 19.13
C LYS A 143 7.24 -4.15 19.12
N LEU A 144 6.62 -3.71 18.03
CA LEU A 144 6.04 -2.38 17.95
C LEU A 144 4.77 -2.28 18.80
N VAL A 145 3.81 -3.19 18.60
CA VAL A 145 2.49 -3.13 19.26
C VAL A 145 2.57 -3.30 20.78
N GLU A 146 3.58 -4.02 21.30
CA GLU A 146 3.84 -4.11 22.75
C GLU A 146 4.07 -2.75 23.41
N LYS A 147 4.53 -1.74 22.66
CA LYS A 147 4.90 -0.41 23.15
C LYS A 147 4.01 0.72 22.60
N ALA A 148 3.15 0.40 21.64
CA ALA A 148 2.30 1.36 20.96
C ALA A 148 1.09 1.73 21.84
N ASN A 149 0.74 3.02 21.91
CA ASN A 149 -0.54 3.45 22.49
C ASN A 149 -1.67 3.36 21.45
N VAL A 150 -1.34 3.49 20.16
CA VAL A 150 -2.25 3.34 19.02
C VAL A 150 -1.80 2.13 18.20
N ILE A 151 -2.68 1.18 18.01
CA ILE A 151 -2.41 0.01 17.16
C ILE A 151 -2.32 0.46 15.69
N PRO A 152 -1.34 -0.03 14.89
CA PRO A 152 -1.28 0.28 13.47
C PRO A 152 -2.60 0.01 12.77
N ALA A 153 -3.11 1.00 12.02
CA ALA A 153 -4.36 0.83 11.27
C ALA A 153 -4.18 -0.13 10.09
N VAL A 154 -2.99 -0.11 9.49
CA VAL A 154 -2.63 -1.01 8.41
C VAL A 154 -1.20 -1.53 8.56
N ASN A 155 -0.93 -2.68 7.96
CA ASN A 155 0.41 -3.14 7.61
C ASN A 155 0.45 -3.36 6.09
N GLN A 156 1.23 -2.55 5.38
CA GLN A 156 1.37 -2.67 3.94
C GLN A 156 2.53 -3.63 3.63
N ILE A 157 2.19 -4.82 3.14
CA ILE A 157 3.15 -5.91 2.90
C ILE A 157 2.98 -6.49 1.49
N GLU A 158 4.05 -7.09 0.95
CA GLU A 158 3.94 -7.85 -0.29
C GLU A 158 2.84 -8.90 -0.18
N THR A 159 1.83 -8.80 -1.05
CA THR A 159 0.73 -9.76 -1.03
C THR A 159 0.15 -9.91 -2.43
N HIS A 160 0.18 -11.14 -2.96
CA HIS A 160 -0.38 -11.49 -4.26
C HIS A 160 -0.74 -12.98 -4.29
N VAL A 161 -1.29 -13.46 -5.40
CA VAL A 161 -1.78 -14.85 -5.53
C VAL A 161 -0.69 -15.89 -5.24
N PHE A 162 0.59 -15.56 -5.49
CA PHE A 162 1.73 -16.46 -5.24
C PHE A 162 2.39 -16.26 -3.86
N TYR A 163 2.03 -15.19 -3.14
CA TYR A 163 2.49 -14.93 -1.77
C TYR A 163 1.33 -14.36 -0.94
N GLN A 164 0.55 -15.28 -0.36
CA GLN A 164 -0.77 -14.97 0.21
C GLN A 164 -0.72 -14.55 1.68
N GLN A 165 0.46 -14.41 2.28
CA GLN A 165 0.64 -13.93 3.65
C GLN A 165 -0.14 -14.73 4.70
N LYS A 166 -0.26 -16.05 4.52
CA LYS A 166 -0.99 -16.92 5.44
C LYS A 166 -0.63 -16.75 6.93
N PRO A 167 0.67 -16.56 7.31
CA PRO A 167 1.03 -16.30 8.69
C PRO A 167 0.63 -14.91 9.20
N MET A 168 0.56 -13.90 8.31
CA MET A 168 0.27 -12.53 8.69
C MET A 168 -1.21 -12.25 8.88
N ILE A 169 -2.08 -12.87 8.09
CA ILE A 169 -3.53 -12.63 8.15
C ILE A 169 -4.11 -12.81 9.56
N PRO A 170 -3.88 -13.95 10.28
CA PRO A 170 -4.41 -14.11 11.63
C PRO A 170 -3.82 -13.11 12.61
N LEU A 171 -2.52 -12.81 12.53
CA LEU A 171 -1.87 -11.83 13.39
C LEU A 171 -2.46 -10.43 13.20
N MET A 172 -2.69 -10.02 11.96
CA MET A 172 -3.29 -8.71 11.68
C MET A 172 -4.74 -8.63 12.20
N ARG A 173 -5.54 -9.67 12.00
CA ARG A 173 -6.91 -9.75 12.52
C ARG A 173 -6.99 -9.69 14.04
N GLU A 174 -6.08 -10.34 14.74
CA GLU A 174 -5.98 -10.31 16.21
C GLU A 174 -5.89 -8.88 16.76
N HIS A 175 -5.18 -8.00 16.03
CA HIS A 175 -4.94 -6.63 16.44
C HIS A 175 -5.87 -5.61 15.74
N GLY A 176 -6.75 -6.05 14.85
CA GLY A 176 -7.60 -5.16 14.04
C GLY A 176 -6.79 -4.28 13.06
N THR A 177 -5.65 -4.78 12.60
CA THR A 177 -4.80 -4.14 11.59
C THR A 177 -5.15 -4.69 10.21
N GLU A 178 -5.43 -3.82 9.24
CA GLU A 178 -5.75 -4.25 7.88
C GLU A 178 -4.47 -4.49 7.06
N ILE A 179 -4.55 -5.43 6.11
CA ILE A 179 -3.46 -5.67 5.16
C ILE A 179 -3.69 -4.79 3.92
N VAL A 180 -2.65 -4.05 3.54
CA VAL A 180 -2.55 -3.39 2.23
C VAL A 180 -1.52 -4.15 1.40
N ALA A 181 -1.96 -4.67 0.26
CA ALA A 181 -1.11 -5.42 -0.66
C ALA A 181 -0.31 -4.48 -1.55
N TRP A 182 1.01 -4.32 -1.30
CA TRP A 182 1.88 -3.84 -2.35
C TRP A 182 2.27 -5.01 -3.27
N GLY A 183 2.59 -4.71 -4.53
CA GLY A 183 2.85 -5.71 -5.54
C GLY A 183 1.68 -6.69 -5.79
N PRO A 184 0.39 -6.27 -5.80
CA PRO A 184 -0.75 -7.19 -5.87
C PRO A 184 -0.80 -8.00 -7.19
N LEU A 185 -0.03 -7.57 -8.19
CA LEU A 185 0.21 -8.26 -9.47
C LEU A 185 1.66 -8.79 -9.57
N ALA A 186 2.30 -9.11 -8.43
CA ALA A 186 3.68 -9.62 -8.35
C ALA A 186 4.67 -8.81 -9.20
N GLU A 187 4.46 -7.51 -9.37
CA GLU A 187 5.24 -6.60 -10.26
C GLU A 187 5.43 -7.14 -11.69
N GLY A 188 4.60 -8.07 -12.13
CA GLY A 188 4.70 -8.76 -13.42
C GLY A 188 5.66 -9.94 -13.43
N LEU A 189 6.24 -10.29 -12.29
CA LEU A 189 7.18 -11.40 -12.09
C LEU A 189 6.45 -12.74 -11.90
N ASN A 190 7.22 -13.81 -11.72
CA ASN A 190 6.72 -15.18 -11.46
C ASN A 190 5.69 -15.68 -12.48
N GLY A 191 5.70 -15.12 -13.69
CA GLY A 191 4.79 -15.52 -14.76
C GLY A 191 3.31 -15.21 -14.53
N ILE A 192 2.99 -14.21 -13.66
CA ILE A 192 1.60 -13.91 -13.30
C ILE A 192 0.70 -13.69 -14.52
N PHE A 193 1.15 -12.94 -15.53
CA PHE A 193 0.36 -12.63 -16.72
C PHE A 193 0.29 -13.78 -17.76
N THR A 194 0.98 -14.88 -17.51
CA THR A 194 0.94 -16.09 -18.35
C THR A 194 0.41 -17.31 -17.59
N ASN A 195 -0.05 -17.13 -16.35
CA ASN A 195 -0.56 -18.23 -15.52
C ASN A 195 -1.88 -18.77 -16.06
N GLU A 196 -1.90 -20.06 -16.41
CA GLU A 196 -3.06 -20.72 -17.02
C GLU A 196 -4.27 -20.75 -16.09
N THR A 197 -4.08 -21.06 -14.81
CA THR A 197 -5.17 -21.12 -13.82
C THR A 197 -5.90 -19.78 -13.72
N LEU A 198 -5.14 -18.67 -13.65
CA LEU A 198 -5.74 -17.32 -13.63
C LEU A 198 -6.47 -17.00 -14.93
N ARG A 199 -5.96 -17.48 -16.08
CA ARG A 199 -6.56 -17.28 -17.40
C ARG A 199 -7.87 -18.04 -17.53
N GLU A 200 -7.88 -19.33 -17.17
CA GLU A 200 -9.06 -20.19 -17.24
C GLU A 200 -10.19 -19.66 -16.34
N ILE A 201 -9.88 -19.30 -15.10
CA ILE A 201 -10.85 -18.68 -14.19
C ILE A 201 -11.38 -17.37 -14.80
N GLY A 202 -10.49 -16.51 -15.29
CA GLY A 202 -10.87 -15.24 -15.90
C GLY A 202 -11.80 -15.40 -17.09
N ALA A 203 -11.55 -16.39 -17.96
CA ALA A 203 -12.39 -16.68 -19.11
C ALA A 203 -13.85 -16.98 -18.70
N GLY A 204 -14.06 -17.66 -17.58
CA GLY A 204 -15.40 -17.95 -17.04
C GLY A 204 -16.20 -16.70 -16.65
N TYR A 205 -15.54 -15.60 -16.35
CA TYR A 205 -16.15 -14.32 -15.93
C TYR A 205 -16.02 -13.22 -17.00
N GLY A 206 -15.38 -13.47 -18.14
CA GLY A 206 -15.02 -12.43 -19.10
C GLY A 206 -14.03 -11.40 -18.53
N LYS A 207 -13.13 -11.84 -17.65
CA LYS A 207 -12.16 -11.01 -16.93
C LYS A 207 -10.72 -11.40 -17.29
N THR A 208 -9.82 -10.43 -17.13
CA THR A 208 -8.39 -10.65 -17.36
C THR A 208 -7.71 -11.33 -16.16
N ILE A 209 -6.51 -11.85 -16.39
CA ILE A 209 -5.64 -12.40 -15.34
C ILE A 209 -5.44 -11.38 -14.20
N ALA A 210 -5.18 -10.11 -14.56
CA ALA A 210 -4.99 -9.04 -13.58
C ALA A 210 -6.25 -8.83 -12.72
N GLN A 211 -7.43 -8.83 -13.34
CA GLN A 211 -8.70 -8.67 -12.62
C GLN A 211 -8.97 -9.84 -11.67
N VAL A 212 -8.70 -11.09 -12.09
CA VAL A 212 -8.84 -12.27 -11.22
C VAL A 212 -7.89 -12.19 -10.03
N ALA A 213 -6.62 -11.86 -10.25
CA ALA A 213 -5.62 -11.75 -9.20
C ALA A 213 -5.98 -10.64 -8.17
N LEU A 214 -6.44 -9.48 -8.64
CA LEU A 214 -6.89 -8.40 -7.77
C LEU A 214 -8.17 -8.78 -7.02
N ARG A 215 -9.15 -9.40 -7.71
CA ARG A 215 -10.41 -9.83 -7.10
C ARG A 215 -10.17 -10.86 -5.99
N PHE A 216 -9.25 -11.79 -6.18
CA PHE A 216 -8.87 -12.77 -5.18
C PHE A 216 -8.45 -12.13 -3.85
N LEU A 217 -7.67 -11.06 -3.89
CA LEU A 217 -7.25 -10.32 -2.70
C LEU A 217 -8.40 -9.49 -2.10
N VAL A 218 -9.07 -8.72 -2.94
CA VAL A 218 -10.19 -7.83 -2.53
C VAL A 218 -11.34 -8.63 -1.91
N GLN A 219 -11.62 -9.84 -2.40
CA GLN A 219 -12.68 -10.69 -1.86
C GLN A 219 -12.36 -11.22 -0.46
N GLN A 220 -11.09 -11.26 -0.08
CA GLN A 220 -10.62 -11.61 1.27
C GLN A 220 -10.56 -10.40 2.22
N GLY A 221 -10.93 -9.20 1.73
CA GLY A 221 -10.87 -7.96 2.49
C GLY A 221 -9.51 -7.26 2.43
N ILE A 222 -8.55 -7.77 1.64
CA ILE A 222 -7.22 -7.19 1.49
C ILE A 222 -7.32 -5.95 0.57
N ILE A 223 -6.79 -4.82 1.04
CA ILE A 223 -6.72 -3.59 0.27
C ILE A 223 -5.59 -3.73 -0.75
N VAL A 224 -5.83 -3.34 -2.01
CA VAL A 224 -4.86 -3.47 -3.10
C VAL A 224 -4.48 -2.12 -3.69
N ILE A 225 -3.19 -1.95 -4.06
CA ILE A 225 -2.67 -0.71 -4.66
C ILE A 225 -1.94 -0.99 -5.98
N PRO A 226 -2.63 -1.54 -7.00
CA PRO A 226 -2.00 -1.77 -8.30
C PRO A 226 -1.49 -0.47 -8.93
N LYS A 227 -0.40 -0.57 -9.68
CA LYS A 227 0.21 0.54 -10.42
C LYS A 227 0.07 0.33 -11.92
N SER A 228 -0.22 1.38 -12.64
CA SER A 228 -0.08 1.44 -14.10
C SER A 228 0.19 2.87 -14.57
N THR A 229 0.90 3.03 -15.68
CA THR A 229 1.05 4.31 -16.38
C THR A 229 0.12 4.44 -17.60
N HIS A 230 -0.72 3.41 -17.83
CA HIS A 230 -1.67 3.32 -18.94
C HIS A 230 -3.11 3.42 -18.42
N ARG A 231 -3.86 4.38 -18.92
CA ARG A 231 -5.23 4.67 -18.48
C ARG A 231 -6.16 3.44 -18.62
N ASN A 232 -6.10 2.72 -19.73
CA ASN A 232 -6.92 1.53 -19.94
C ASN A 232 -6.66 0.44 -18.90
N ARG A 233 -5.42 0.25 -18.47
CA ARG A 233 -5.10 -0.69 -17.37
C ARG A 233 -5.54 -0.17 -16.01
N MET A 234 -5.56 1.16 -15.80
CA MET A 234 -6.14 1.74 -14.58
C MET A 234 -7.64 1.44 -14.49
N GLU A 235 -8.37 1.62 -15.60
CA GLU A 235 -9.78 1.27 -15.73
C GLU A 235 -10.03 -0.22 -15.49
N GLU A 236 -9.23 -1.10 -16.11
CA GLU A 236 -9.25 -2.54 -15.92
C GLU A 236 -9.04 -2.94 -14.45
N ASN A 237 -7.99 -2.42 -13.82
CA ASN A 237 -7.65 -2.73 -12.42
C ASN A 237 -8.71 -2.24 -11.42
N LEU A 238 -9.41 -1.15 -11.73
CA LEU A 238 -10.48 -0.62 -10.88
C LEU A 238 -11.76 -1.45 -11.02
N ASN A 239 -11.98 -2.05 -12.20
CA ASN A 239 -13.20 -2.80 -12.53
C ASN A 239 -13.14 -4.26 -12.08
N VAL A 240 -12.98 -4.48 -10.77
CA VAL A 240 -12.89 -5.81 -10.14
C VAL A 240 -13.97 -6.05 -9.06
N LEU A 241 -14.90 -5.10 -8.91
CA LEU A 241 -15.97 -5.20 -7.91
C LEU A 241 -17.32 -5.67 -8.51
N ASP A 242 -17.39 -5.84 -9.82
CA ASP A 242 -18.59 -6.18 -10.59
C ASP A 242 -18.79 -7.69 -10.80
N PHE A 243 -17.90 -8.52 -10.28
CA PHE A 243 -17.99 -9.98 -10.29
C PHE A 243 -17.50 -10.58 -8.97
N GLU A 244 -17.83 -11.83 -8.72
CA GLU A 244 -17.41 -12.56 -7.52
C GLU A 244 -16.88 -13.94 -7.90
N LEU A 245 -15.70 -14.29 -7.37
CA LEU A 245 -15.10 -15.61 -7.52
C LEU A 245 -15.88 -16.63 -6.67
N THR A 246 -16.17 -17.81 -7.22
CA THR A 246 -16.76 -18.89 -6.45
C THR A 246 -15.81 -19.42 -5.39
N GLU A 247 -16.32 -20.12 -4.38
CA GLU A 247 -15.44 -20.75 -3.37
C GLU A 247 -14.53 -21.83 -3.99
N SER A 248 -14.95 -22.46 -5.09
CA SER A 248 -14.11 -23.37 -5.86
C SER A 248 -12.92 -22.62 -6.48
N ASP A 249 -13.17 -21.44 -7.11
CA ASP A 249 -12.10 -20.61 -7.69
C ASP A 249 -11.15 -20.12 -6.59
N MET A 250 -11.70 -19.63 -5.48
CA MET A 250 -10.91 -19.19 -4.33
C MET A 250 -10.03 -20.31 -3.78
N THR A 251 -10.56 -21.53 -3.70
CA THR A 251 -9.79 -22.71 -3.27
C THR A 251 -8.67 -23.03 -4.25
N THR A 252 -8.96 -23.01 -5.54
CA THR A 252 -7.96 -23.22 -6.60
C THR A 252 -6.87 -22.16 -6.53
N LEU A 253 -7.22 -20.89 -6.40
CA LEU A 253 -6.25 -19.79 -6.28
C LEU A 253 -5.39 -19.87 -5.02
N ARG A 254 -5.95 -20.38 -3.89
CA ARG A 254 -5.16 -20.63 -2.67
C ARG A 254 -4.04 -21.67 -2.87
N THR A 255 -4.16 -22.57 -3.86
CA THR A 255 -3.10 -23.55 -4.16
C THR A 255 -1.90 -22.94 -4.90
N LEU A 256 -2.04 -21.74 -5.46
CA LEU A 256 -0.96 -21.05 -6.16
C LEU A 256 0.08 -20.39 -5.22
N ASP A 257 -0.17 -20.40 -3.90
CA ASP A 257 0.73 -19.83 -2.91
C ASP A 257 2.08 -20.56 -2.88
N LEU A 258 3.15 -19.85 -3.19
CA LEU A 258 4.53 -20.37 -3.12
C LEU A 258 5.12 -20.26 -1.71
N GLY A 259 4.51 -19.42 -0.85
CA GLY A 259 4.95 -19.22 0.53
C GLY A 259 6.24 -18.40 0.68
N HIS A 260 6.68 -17.75 -0.38
CA HIS A 260 7.86 -16.87 -0.39
C HIS A 260 7.60 -15.63 -1.28
N PRO A 261 8.34 -14.51 -1.05
CA PRO A 261 8.22 -13.29 -1.85
C PRO A 261 8.61 -13.52 -3.31
N MET A 262 8.37 -12.50 -4.15
CA MET A 262 8.79 -12.46 -5.55
C MET A 262 10.28 -12.75 -5.70
N ASP A 263 10.66 -13.33 -6.83
CA ASP A 263 12.06 -13.58 -7.16
C ASP A 263 12.88 -12.27 -7.15
N GLY A 264 14.02 -12.31 -6.46
CA GLY A 264 14.90 -11.16 -6.32
C GLY A 264 14.55 -10.20 -5.17
N TRP A 265 13.46 -10.44 -4.45
CA TRP A 265 13.12 -9.67 -3.24
C TRP A 265 13.54 -10.41 -1.97
N PRO A 266 14.06 -9.69 -0.95
CA PRO A 266 14.46 -10.30 0.30
C PRO A 266 13.28 -10.90 1.07
N SER A 267 13.51 -12.04 1.69
CA SER A 267 12.49 -12.76 2.49
C SER A 267 12.30 -12.22 3.90
N ASP A 268 13.08 -11.23 4.31
CA ASP A 268 13.03 -10.63 5.65
C ASP A 268 13.21 -9.11 5.62
N ALA A 269 12.64 -8.43 6.64
CA ALA A 269 12.66 -6.98 6.75
C ALA A 269 14.07 -6.38 6.93
N LEU A 270 15.01 -7.15 7.52
CA LEU A 270 16.40 -6.73 7.72
C LEU A 270 17.15 -6.62 6.39
N THR A 271 16.89 -7.53 5.48
CA THR A 271 17.49 -7.52 4.14
C THR A 271 16.95 -6.37 3.31
N TYR A 272 15.65 -6.01 3.48
CA TYR A 272 15.05 -4.79 2.90
C TYR A 272 15.79 -3.53 3.36
N SER A 273 16.04 -3.42 4.68
CA SER A 273 16.71 -2.24 5.23
C SER A 273 18.13 -2.06 4.74
N THR A 274 18.83 -3.16 4.44
CA THR A 274 20.24 -3.13 3.98
C THR A 274 20.37 -2.91 2.48
N HIS A 275 19.44 -3.39 1.65
CA HIS A 275 19.50 -3.23 0.19
C HIS A 275 18.89 -1.90 -0.28
N GLY A 276 17.86 -1.39 0.39
CA GLY A 276 17.19 -0.13 0.02
C GLY A 276 17.93 1.12 0.49
N ILE A 277 18.70 1.06 1.58
CA ILE A 277 19.33 2.23 2.20
C ILE A 277 20.76 2.49 1.72
N THR A 278 21.47 1.48 1.20
CA THR A 278 22.88 1.62 0.79
C THR A 278 23.08 2.47 -0.46
N ASN A 279 22.06 2.78 -1.23
CA ASN A 279 22.15 3.57 -2.46
C ASN A 279 21.40 4.92 -2.43
N VAL A 280 20.86 5.33 -1.28
CA VAL A 280 20.14 6.62 -1.20
C VAL A 280 20.97 7.59 -0.37
N THR A 281 21.73 8.42 -1.06
CA THR A 281 22.21 9.69 -0.49
C THR A 281 21.01 10.64 -0.47
N ILE A 282 20.29 10.66 0.65
CA ILE A 282 19.27 11.70 0.89
C ILE A 282 20.06 13.02 1.02
N ARG A 283 20.03 13.84 -0.03
CA ARG A 283 20.52 15.22 -0.04
C ARG A 283 19.47 16.14 0.57
#